data_0fcf59b0f292f4fda39eed15b77f0122
#
_entry.id   0fcf59b0f292f4fda39eed15b77f0122
#
_cell.length_a   1.000
_cell.length_b   1.000
_cell.length_c   1.000
_cell.angle_alpha   90.00
_cell.angle_beta   90.00
_cell.angle_gamma   90.00
#
_symmetry.space_group_name_H-M   'P 1'
#
loop_
_entity.id
_entity.type
_entity.pdbx_description
1 polymer ?
#
loop_
_entity_poly.entity_id
_entity_poly.type
_entity_poly.pdbx_seq_one_letter_code
_entity_poly.pdbx_strand_id
1 'polypeptide(L)'
;GTRPGAVAAPTAGLHFDEPLLDKLRAKGVEMAFVTLHVGAGTFQPVRVDSIEEHTMHSEYAEVPQEVVDAVLAAKAPGNRVIAVGTTSVRSLESAAQAAKDALIAPFFDDTQIFIYPGYQYQVIDALVTNFHLPESTLIMLVSAFAGYQHTMNAYKVAVEQKYRFFSYGDAMFITYNPQAISERP
;
A
#
# COMPACT_ATOMS: atom_id res chain seq x y z
N GLY A 1 -15.68 4.76 0.15
CA GLY A 1 -15.30 5.29 1.46
C GLY A 1 -16.52 5.69 2.26
N THR A 2 -16.47 5.49 3.56
CA THR A 2 -17.57 5.82 4.47
C THR A 2 -17.45 7.21 5.10
N ARG A 3 -16.28 7.82 5.03
CA ARG A 3 -16.00 9.15 5.59
C ARG A 3 -15.62 10.15 4.49
N PRO A 4 -16.26 11.32 4.41
CA PRO A 4 -15.85 12.38 3.50
C PRO A 4 -14.50 12.97 3.93
N GLY A 5 -13.71 13.49 2.98
CA GLY A 5 -12.43 14.16 3.27
C GLY A 5 -11.30 13.81 2.31
N ALA A 6 -11.42 12.72 1.52
CA ALA A 6 -10.46 12.38 0.48
C ALA A 6 -10.92 12.88 -0.89
N VAL A 7 -9.97 13.23 -1.75
CA VAL A 7 -10.24 13.61 -3.16
C VAL A 7 -10.25 12.40 -4.10
N ALA A 8 -9.91 11.21 -3.60
CA ALA A 8 -9.86 9.97 -4.36
C ALA A 8 -10.56 8.82 -3.64
N ALA A 9 -11.19 7.94 -4.41
CA ALA A 9 -11.77 6.70 -3.92
C ALA A 9 -10.69 5.63 -3.73
N PRO A 10 -10.90 4.63 -2.82
CA PRO A 10 -10.00 3.50 -2.62
C PRO A 10 -10.18 2.48 -3.76
N THR A 11 -9.65 2.77 -4.95
CA THR A 11 -9.93 2.04 -6.19
C THR A 11 -9.46 0.58 -6.17
N ALA A 12 -8.40 0.25 -5.44
CA ALA A 12 -7.99 -1.15 -5.26
C ALA A 12 -9.06 -1.99 -4.54
N GLY A 13 -9.83 -1.39 -3.63
CA GLY A 13 -10.95 -2.05 -2.96
C GLY A 13 -12.10 -2.43 -3.90
N LEU A 14 -12.22 -1.78 -5.05
CA LEU A 14 -13.28 -2.08 -6.04
C LEU A 14 -13.10 -3.44 -6.73
N HIS A 15 -11.92 -4.07 -6.61
CA HIS A 15 -11.71 -5.45 -7.08
C HIS A 15 -12.34 -6.50 -6.17
N PHE A 16 -12.84 -6.09 -5.00
CA PHE A 16 -13.48 -6.97 -4.01
C PHE A 16 -14.97 -6.68 -3.97
N ASP A 17 -15.75 -7.55 -4.57
CA ASP A 17 -17.21 -7.53 -4.45
C ASP A 17 -17.69 -8.35 -3.22
N GLU A 18 -18.94 -8.19 -2.84
CA GLU A 18 -19.49 -8.91 -1.67
C GLU A 18 -19.36 -10.44 -1.80
N PRO A 19 -19.61 -11.08 -2.97
CA PRO A 19 -19.41 -12.51 -3.12
C PRO A 19 -17.96 -12.96 -2.87
N LEU A 20 -16.95 -12.17 -3.27
CA LEU A 20 -15.55 -12.46 -3.00
C LEU A 20 -15.22 -12.27 -1.52
N LEU A 21 -15.72 -11.19 -0.91
CA LEU A 21 -15.54 -10.93 0.52
C LEU A 21 -16.15 -12.06 1.37
N ASP A 22 -17.34 -12.56 1.01
CA ASP A 22 -17.97 -13.68 1.70
C ASP A 22 -17.16 -14.98 1.58
N LYS A 23 -16.59 -15.25 0.41
CA LYS A 23 -15.69 -16.39 0.22
C LYS A 23 -14.43 -16.29 1.08
N LEU A 24 -13.87 -15.09 1.22
CA LEU A 24 -12.71 -14.85 2.08
C LEU A 24 -13.07 -15.04 3.55
N ARG A 25 -14.22 -14.51 4.01
CA ARG A 25 -14.74 -14.74 5.38
C ARG A 25 -14.95 -16.23 5.66
N ALA A 26 -15.54 -16.97 4.71
CA ALA A 26 -15.75 -18.41 4.83
C ALA A 26 -14.43 -19.20 4.90
N LYS A 27 -13.33 -18.67 4.38
CA LYS A 27 -11.98 -19.22 4.52
C LYS A 27 -11.27 -18.82 5.82
N GLY A 28 -11.91 -18.05 6.68
CA GLY A 28 -11.32 -17.54 7.92
C GLY A 28 -10.39 -16.36 7.74
N VAL A 29 -10.48 -15.64 6.62
CA VAL A 29 -9.74 -14.39 6.43
C VAL A 29 -10.42 -13.29 7.22
N GLU A 30 -9.69 -12.70 8.15
CA GLU A 30 -10.14 -11.55 8.93
C GLU A 30 -9.96 -10.25 8.14
N MET A 31 -10.89 -9.32 8.28
CA MET A 31 -10.88 -8.04 7.57
C MET A 31 -10.87 -6.88 8.55
N ALA A 32 -10.00 -5.93 8.31
CA ALA A 32 -9.92 -4.70 9.08
C ALA A 32 -9.78 -3.49 8.13
N PHE A 33 -10.16 -2.30 8.59
CA PHE A 33 -10.25 -1.11 7.75
C PHE A 33 -9.49 0.05 8.36
N VAL A 34 -8.67 0.68 7.53
CA VAL A 34 -7.98 1.94 7.85
C VAL A 34 -8.59 3.09 7.07
N THR A 35 -8.40 4.32 7.52
CA THR A 35 -8.81 5.52 6.80
C THR A 35 -7.56 6.35 6.45
N LEU A 36 -7.48 6.80 5.21
CA LEU A 36 -6.50 7.78 4.76
C LEU A 36 -7.24 8.88 3.97
N HIS A 37 -7.11 10.12 4.41
CA HIS A 37 -7.65 11.27 3.70
C HIS A 37 -6.67 11.70 2.60
N VAL A 38 -6.80 11.03 1.45
CA VAL A 38 -5.90 11.23 0.30
C VAL A 38 -6.08 12.62 -0.29
N GLY A 39 -5.02 13.39 -0.34
CA GLY A 39 -4.94 14.69 -0.99
C GLY A 39 -4.67 14.61 -2.50
N ALA A 40 -4.94 15.69 -3.21
CA ALA A 40 -4.70 15.77 -4.67
C ALA A 40 -3.21 15.58 -5.04
N GLY A 41 -2.30 15.90 -4.12
CA GLY A 41 -0.85 15.79 -4.35
C GLY A 41 -0.34 14.37 -4.56
N THR A 42 -1.02 13.35 -4.04
CA THR A 42 -0.61 11.93 -4.21
C THR A 42 -0.57 11.48 -5.66
N PHE A 43 -1.36 12.10 -6.52
CA PHE A 43 -1.44 11.76 -7.94
C PHE A 43 -0.60 12.68 -8.84
N GLN A 44 0.13 13.62 -8.25
CA GLN A 44 1.03 14.48 -9.02
C GLN A 44 2.31 13.71 -9.37
N PRO A 45 2.83 13.86 -10.61
CA PRO A 45 4.11 13.30 -10.98
C PRO A 45 5.23 13.87 -10.11
N VAL A 46 6.24 13.04 -9.84
CA VAL A 46 7.49 13.50 -9.23
C VAL A 46 8.20 14.46 -10.22
N ARG A 47 8.53 15.66 -9.75
CA ARG A 47 9.07 16.74 -10.58
C ARG A 47 10.49 17.16 -10.19
N VAL A 48 11.19 16.32 -9.44
CA VAL A 48 12.54 16.56 -8.95
C VAL A 48 13.50 15.56 -9.60
N ASP A 49 14.74 15.95 -9.80
CA ASP A 49 15.78 15.10 -10.39
C ASP A 49 16.35 14.10 -9.38
N SER A 50 16.23 14.38 -8.09
CA SER A 50 16.66 13.52 -6.99
C SER A 50 15.47 13.16 -6.09
N ILE A 51 15.33 11.86 -5.79
CA ILE A 51 14.25 11.35 -4.92
C ILE A 51 14.29 11.99 -3.53
N GLU A 52 15.49 12.28 -3.02
CA GLU A 52 15.71 12.89 -1.71
C GLU A 52 15.13 14.32 -1.63
N GLU A 53 14.98 14.99 -2.76
CA GLU A 53 14.41 16.34 -2.84
C GLU A 53 12.86 16.33 -2.89
N HIS A 54 12.25 15.16 -3.11
CA HIS A 54 10.81 15.05 -3.18
C HIS A 54 10.19 15.16 -1.80
N THR A 55 9.28 16.12 -1.63
CA THR A 55 8.50 16.28 -0.40
C THR A 55 7.11 15.70 -0.60
N MET A 56 6.77 14.69 0.20
CA MET A 56 5.42 14.13 0.22
C MET A 56 4.43 15.11 0.84
N HIS A 57 3.23 15.18 0.24
CA HIS A 57 2.13 15.90 0.86
C HIS A 57 1.68 15.21 2.13
N SER A 58 1.31 16.01 3.13
CA SER A 58 0.75 15.50 4.37
C SER A 58 -0.68 14.99 4.14
N GLU A 59 -0.98 13.80 4.64
CA GLU A 59 -2.29 13.17 4.58
C GLU A 59 -2.63 12.58 5.94
N TYR A 60 -3.85 12.81 6.41
CA TYR A 60 -4.29 12.32 7.72
C TYR A 60 -4.68 10.83 7.63
N ALA A 61 -4.07 10.02 8.48
CA ALA A 61 -4.30 8.57 8.55
C ALA A 61 -4.90 8.16 9.89
N GLU A 62 -5.81 7.20 9.85
CA GLU A 62 -6.41 6.58 11.04
C GLU A 62 -6.20 5.06 10.99
N VAL A 63 -5.47 4.56 11.98
CA VAL A 63 -5.27 3.13 12.24
C VAL A 63 -5.77 2.86 13.67
N PRO A 64 -7.04 2.44 13.83
CA PRO A 64 -7.61 2.24 15.15
C PRO A 64 -7.09 0.97 15.83
N GLN A 65 -7.32 0.84 17.14
CA GLN A 65 -6.84 -0.29 17.95
C GLN A 65 -7.28 -1.65 17.39
N GLU A 66 -8.49 -1.75 16.87
CA GLU A 66 -9.01 -2.99 16.27
C GLU A 66 -8.19 -3.48 15.08
N VAL A 67 -7.63 -2.55 14.27
CA VAL A 67 -6.71 -2.89 13.17
C VAL A 67 -5.37 -3.38 13.73
N VAL A 68 -4.84 -2.71 14.74
CA VAL A 68 -3.62 -3.11 15.42
C VAL A 68 -3.76 -4.53 15.99
N ASP A 69 -4.86 -4.80 16.68
CA ASP A 69 -5.16 -6.12 17.25
C ASP A 69 -5.25 -7.20 16.18
N ALA A 70 -5.91 -6.93 15.06
CA ALA A 70 -6.01 -7.84 13.92
C ALA A 70 -4.63 -8.13 13.29
N VAL A 71 -3.80 -7.10 13.12
CA VAL A 71 -2.42 -7.25 12.61
C VAL A 71 -1.59 -8.13 13.55
N LEU A 72 -1.61 -7.85 14.84
CA LEU A 72 -0.85 -8.63 15.83
C LEU A 72 -1.34 -10.07 15.92
N ALA A 73 -2.67 -10.29 15.89
CA ALA A 73 -3.26 -11.62 15.87
C ALA A 73 -2.89 -12.43 14.62
N ALA A 74 -2.74 -11.79 13.47
CA ALA A 74 -2.26 -12.42 12.25
C ALA A 74 -0.77 -12.77 12.33
N LYS A 75 0.05 -11.84 12.81
CA LYS A 75 1.52 -12.01 12.87
C LYS A 75 1.98 -13.03 13.91
N ALA A 76 1.32 -13.14 15.05
CA ALA A 76 1.75 -14.02 16.15
C ALA A 76 1.88 -15.50 15.74
N PRO A 77 0.92 -16.11 15.00
CA PRO A 77 1.05 -17.48 14.50
C PRO A 77 1.82 -17.57 13.16
N GLY A 78 2.36 -16.48 12.64
CA GLY A 78 3.08 -16.45 11.35
C GLY A 78 2.17 -16.32 10.13
N ASN A 79 0.93 -15.87 10.29
CA ASN A 79 0.04 -15.55 9.18
C ASN A 79 0.41 -14.21 8.53
N ARG A 80 -0.20 -13.94 7.38
CA ARG A 80 0.12 -12.78 6.55
C ARG A 80 -0.85 -11.63 6.75
N VAL A 81 -0.31 -10.42 6.74
CA VAL A 81 -1.06 -9.17 6.60
C VAL A 81 -1.06 -8.76 5.13
N ILE A 82 -2.24 -8.67 4.54
CA ILE A 82 -2.43 -8.35 3.12
C ILE A 82 -3.07 -6.96 3.03
N ALA A 83 -2.33 -6.00 2.51
CA ALA A 83 -2.86 -4.67 2.27
C ALA A 83 -3.62 -4.62 0.93
N VAL A 84 -4.79 -3.99 0.94
CA VAL A 84 -5.56 -3.68 -0.27
C VAL A 84 -5.48 -2.18 -0.53
N GLY A 85 -4.71 -1.81 -1.54
CA GLY A 85 -4.41 -0.45 -1.91
C GLY A 85 -3.18 0.14 -1.24
N THR A 86 -2.53 1.05 -1.94
CA THR A 86 -1.35 1.79 -1.45
C THR A 86 -1.68 2.69 -0.27
N THR A 87 -2.94 3.10 -0.12
CA THR A 87 -3.44 3.83 1.05
C THR A 87 -3.36 2.98 2.32
N SER A 88 -3.75 1.70 2.25
CA SER A 88 -3.61 0.77 3.39
C SER A 88 -2.14 0.53 3.74
N VAL A 89 -1.28 0.40 2.74
CA VAL A 89 0.18 0.30 2.94
C VAL A 89 0.70 1.49 3.71
N ARG A 90 0.43 2.70 3.21
CA ARG A 90 0.94 3.93 3.82
C ARG A 90 0.43 4.14 5.24
N SER A 91 -0.84 3.83 5.50
CA SER A 91 -1.41 3.92 6.85
C SER A 91 -0.75 2.94 7.82
N LEU A 92 -0.63 1.66 7.45
CA LEU A 92 -0.05 0.64 8.32
C LEU A 92 1.44 0.86 8.58
N GLU A 93 2.21 1.20 7.55
CA GLU A 93 3.65 1.46 7.69
C GLU A 93 3.92 2.75 8.47
N SER A 94 3.05 3.78 8.36
CA SER A 94 3.13 4.98 9.21
C SER A 94 2.88 4.65 10.68
N ALA A 95 1.86 3.83 10.96
CA ALA A 95 1.57 3.36 12.31
C ALA A 95 2.71 2.53 12.90
N ALA A 96 3.38 1.73 12.08
CA ALA A 96 4.56 0.96 12.50
C ALA A 96 5.76 1.87 12.77
N GLN A 97 6.04 2.86 11.91
CA GLN A 97 7.14 3.81 12.14
C GLN A 97 6.94 4.66 13.41
N ALA A 98 5.70 5.01 13.72
CA ALA A 98 5.37 5.78 14.92
C ALA A 98 5.41 4.94 16.21
N ALA A 99 5.28 3.62 16.11
CA ALA A 99 5.35 2.70 17.25
C ALA A 99 6.80 2.56 17.74
N LYS A 100 7.05 2.93 19.00
CA LYS A 100 8.41 2.93 19.56
C LYS A 100 8.85 1.56 20.05
N ASP A 101 7.95 0.85 20.74
CA ASP A 101 8.26 -0.39 21.48
C ASP A 101 7.39 -1.57 21.02
N ALA A 102 6.71 -1.44 19.90
CA ALA A 102 5.81 -2.46 19.35
C ALA A 102 5.95 -2.51 17.82
N LEU A 103 5.51 -3.61 17.19
CA LEU A 103 5.48 -3.73 15.74
C LEU A 103 4.59 -2.64 15.10
N ILE A 104 3.47 -2.34 15.74
CA ILE A 104 2.48 -1.36 15.31
C ILE A 104 1.70 -0.86 16.52
N ALA A 105 1.25 0.39 16.49
CA ALA A 105 0.39 0.98 17.51
C ALA A 105 -0.73 1.80 16.84
N PRO A 106 -1.83 2.11 17.55
CA PRO A 106 -2.85 3.00 17.01
C PRO A 106 -2.25 4.33 16.55
N PHE A 107 -2.71 4.79 15.40
CA PHE A 107 -2.17 5.99 14.75
C PHE A 107 -3.33 6.86 14.25
N PHE A 108 -3.37 8.11 14.67
CA PHE A 108 -4.38 9.12 14.30
C PHE A 108 -3.65 10.45 14.11
N ASP A 109 -2.92 10.57 13.00
CA ASP A 109 -2.09 11.74 12.77
C ASP A 109 -1.80 11.91 11.27
N ASP A 110 -1.17 13.01 10.94
CA ASP A 110 -0.65 13.29 9.62
C ASP A 110 0.56 12.40 9.30
N THR A 111 0.62 11.92 8.09
CA THR A 111 1.75 11.17 7.56
C THR A 111 2.28 11.79 6.28
N GLN A 112 3.59 11.86 6.17
CA GLN A 112 4.34 12.20 4.96
C GLN A 112 5.20 11.02 4.49
N ILE A 113 4.79 9.81 4.86
CA ILE A 113 5.57 8.62 4.53
C ILE A 113 5.84 8.52 3.03
N PHE A 114 7.12 8.44 2.69
CA PHE A 114 7.60 8.26 1.33
C PHE A 114 8.29 6.92 1.22
N ILE A 115 7.66 5.99 0.51
CA ILE A 115 8.14 4.62 0.32
C ILE A 115 8.72 4.51 -1.09
N TYR A 116 10.02 4.25 -1.17
CA TYR A 116 10.76 4.08 -2.42
C TYR A 116 11.83 2.98 -2.26
N PRO A 117 12.47 2.50 -3.34
CA PRO A 117 13.47 1.42 -3.27
C PRO A 117 14.52 1.64 -2.18
N GLY A 118 14.71 0.63 -1.33
CA GLY A 118 15.51 0.69 -0.10
C GLY A 118 14.69 0.82 1.18
N TYR A 119 13.38 1.04 1.10
CA TYR A 119 12.49 1.03 2.26
C TYR A 119 12.32 -0.39 2.80
N GLN A 120 12.44 -0.55 4.12
CA GLN A 120 12.20 -1.80 4.81
C GLN A 120 10.78 -1.86 5.35
N TYR A 121 9.94 -2.66 4.73
CA TYR A 121 8.57 -2.88 5.18
C TYR A 121 8.53 -3.60 6.53
N GLN A 122 7.62 -3.20 7.41
CA GLN A 122 7.53 -3.71 8.77
C GLN A 122 6.30 -4.59 8.99
N VAL A 123 5.17 -4.25 8.38
CA VAL A 123 3.88 -4.85 8.70
C VAL A 123 3.35 -5.74 7.59
N ILE A 124 3.34 -5.28 6.34
CA ILE A 124 2.65 -5.96 5.26
C ILE A 124 3.48 -7.09 4.62
N ASP A 125 2.82 -8.19 4.28
CA ASP A 125 3.42 -9.39 3.66
C ASP A 125 2.98 -9.57 2.22
N ALA A 126 1.82 -9.01 1.85
CA ALA A 126 1.33 -8.98 0.48
C ALA A 126 0.50 -7.72 0.21
N LEU A 127 0.40 -7.37 -1.06
CA LEU A 127 -0.27 -6.17 -1.53
C LEU A 127 -1.16 -6.49 -2.72
N VAL A 128 -2.42 -6.03 -2.67
CA VAL A 128 -3.30 -5.94 -3.83
C VAL A 128 -3.42 -4.48 -4.23
N THR A 129 -3.06 -4.14 -5.47
CA THR A 129 -3.12 -2.76 -5.95
C THR A 129 -3.33 -2.70 -7.46
N ASN A 130 -3.82 -1.58 -7.96
CA ASN A 130 -3.91 -1.31 -9.40
C ASN A 130 -2.52 -1.12 -10.02
N PHE A 131 -2.42 -1.17 -11.34
CA PHE A 131 -1.25 -0.69 -12.07
C PHE A 131 -1.20 0.84 -12.01
N HIS A 132 -0.05 1.37 -11.63
CA HIS A 132 0.15 2.81 -11.46
C HIS A 132 0.76 3.46 -12.70
N LEU A 133 0.58 4.78 -12.81
CA LEU A 133 1.14 5.56 -13.91
C LEU A 133 2.66 5.76 -13.74
N PRO A 134 3.39 5.96 -14.84
CA PRO A 134 4.81 6.33 -14.79
C PRO A 134 5.05 7.59 -13.93
N GLU A 135 6.26 7.72 -13.42
CA GLU A 135 6.73 8.88 -12.62
C GLU A 135 5.91 9.12 -11.34
N SER A 136 5.13 8.14 -10.89
CA SER A 136 4.36 8.26 -9.65
C SER A 136 5.10 7.69 -8.44
N THR A 137 4.88 8.29 -7.27
CA THR A 137 5.38 7.75 -6.00
C THR A 137 4.83 6.35 -5.71
N LEU A 138 3.68 5.99 -6.30
CA LEU A 138 3.04 4.70 -6.11
C LEU A 138 3.78 3.57 -6.82
N ILE A 139 4.38 3.82 -8.00
CA ILE A 139 5.21 2.81 -8.66
C ILE A 139 6.53 2.60 -7.88
N MET A 140 7.03 3.64 -7.22
CA MET A 140 8.19 3.55 -6.33
C MET A 140 7.88 2.67 -5.10
N LEU A 141 6.71 2.84 -4.50
CA LEU A 141 6.22 2.02 -3.39
C LEU A 141 6.14 0.53 -3.79
N VAL A 142 5.57 0.23 -4.96
CA VAL A 142 5.51 -1.14 -5.48
C VAL A 142 6.91 -1.69 -5.74
N SER A 143 7.81 -0.89 -6.30
CA SER A 143 9.20 -1.29 -6.55
C SER A 143 9.97 -1.56 -5.25
N ALA A 144 9.72 -0.79 -4.21
CA ALA A 144 10.28 -1.06 -2.88
C ALA A 144 9.78 -2.37 -2.27
N PHE A 145 8.55 -2.80 -2.63
CA PHE A 145 7.94 -4.01 -2.10
C PHE A 145 8.34 -5.29 -2.87
N ALA A 146 8.28 -5.22 -4.19
CA ALA A 146 8.50 -6.36 -5.08
C ALA A 146 9.95 -6.50 -5.58
N GLY A 147 10.73 -5.42 -5.51
CA GLY A 147 12.00 -5.25 -6.21
C GLY A 147 11.82 -4.48 -7.51
N TYR A 148 12.79 -3.62 -7.81
CA TYR A 148 12.75 -2.74 -8.99
C TYR A 148 12.65 -3.54 -10.29
N GLN A 149 13.54 -4.53 -10.49
CA GLN A 149 13.58 -5.32 -11.71
C GLN A 149 12.29 -6.14 -11.90
N HIS A 150 11.77 -6.75 -10.84
CA HIS A 150 10.51 -7.50 -10.89
C HIS A 150 9.33 -6.59 -11.26
N THR A 151 9.27 -5.41 -10.67
CA THR A 151 8.23 -4.43 -10.97
C THR A 151 8.30 -3.99 -12.43
N MET A 152 9.47 -3.59 -12.92
CA MET A 152 9.62 -3.15 -14.31
C MET A 152 9.29 -4.25 -15.31
N ASN A 153 9.69 -5.49 -15.03
CA ASN A 153 9.34 -6.64 -15.87
C ASN A 153 7.84 -6.91 -15.88
N ALA A 154 7.18 -6.86 -14.71
CA ALA A 154 5.73 -7.03 -14.61
C ALA A 154 4.97 -5.97 -15.40
N TYR A 155 5.39 -4.70 -15.31
CA TYR A 155 4.80 -3.59 -16.06
C TYR A 155 5.01 -3.73 -17.57
N LYS A 156 6.20 -4.17 -18.01
CA LYS A 156 6.46 -4.48 -19.41
C LYS A 156 5.49 -5.54 -19.95
N VAL A 157 5.36 -6.66 -19.24
CA VAL A 157 4.43 -7.73 -19.61
C VAL A 157 2.98 -7.22 -19.59
N ALA A 158 2.60 -6.40 -18.61
CA ALA A 158 1.26 -5.83 -18.54
C ALA A 158 0.94 -4.96 -19.77
N VAL A 159 1.90 -4.16 -20.24
CA VAL A 159 1.74 -3.35 -21.47
C VAL A 159 1.62 -4.26 -22.69
N GLU A 160 2.50 -5.26 -22.84
CA GLU A 160 2.48 -6.21 -23.95
C GLU A 160 1.16 -7.01 -24.01
N GLN A 161 0.65 -7.39 -22.84
CA GLN A 161 -0.62 -8.13 -22.70
C GLN A 161 -1.86 -7.24 -22.66
N LYS A 162 -1.69 -5.93 -22.80
CA LYS A 162 -2.78 -4.92 -22.83
C LYS A 162 -3.62 -4.90 -21.56
N TYR A 163 -3.00 -5.08 -20.40
CA TYR A 163 -3.64 -4.81 -19.12
C TYR A 163 -4.02 -3.33 -19.01
N ARG A 164 -5.12 -3.08 -18.30
CA ARG A 164 -5.61 -1.72 -18.07
C ARG A 164 -4.92 -1.12 -16.86
N PHE A 165 -4.63 0.15 -16.94
CA PHE A 165 -3.88 0.89 -15.93
C PHE A 165 -4.77 1.87 -15.19
N PHE A 166 -4.27 2.36 -14.03
CA PHE A 166 -4.85 3.41 -13.22
C PHE A 166 -6.13 2.98 -12.49
N SER A 167 -7.02 3.94 -12.12
CA SER A 167 -8.11 3.77 -11.14
C SER A 167 -9.15 2.70 -11.51
N TYR A 168 -9.41 2.49 -12.79
CA TYR A 168 -10.36 1.49 -13.30
C TYR A 168 -9.66 0.37 -14.06
N GLY A 169 -8.37 0.23 -13.79
CA GLY A 169 -7.54 -0.78 -14.44
C GLY A 169 -7.62 -2.14 -13.77
N ASP A 170 -6.74 -3.01 -14.23
CA ASP A 170 -6.55 -4.34 -13.66
C ASP A 170 -5.72 -4.25 -12.37
N ALA A 171 -5.65 -5.35 -11.61
CA ALA A 171 -4.95 -5.39 -10.33
C ALA A 171 -3.75 -6.34 -10.37
N MET A 172 -2.80 -6.06 -9.49
CA MET A 172 -1.68 -6.93 -9.17
C MET A 172 -1.88 -7.51 -7.78
N PHE A 173 -1.54 -8.79 -7.59
CA PHE A 173 -1.30 -9.39 -6.29
C PHE A 173 0.21 -9.61 -6.14
N ILE A 174 0.81 -8.98 -5.15
CA ILE A 174 2.26 -8.91 -4.98
C ILE A 174 2.63 -9.46 -3.61
N THR A 175 3.60 -10.37 -3.56
CA THR A 175 4.20 -10.83 -2.31
C THR A 175 5.48 -10.05 -2.01
N TYR A 176 5.76 -9.84 -0.73
CA TYR A 176 6.96 -9.11 -0.32
C TYR A 176 8.24 -9.85 -0.74
N ASN A 177 9.16 -9.13 -1.34
CA ASN A 177 10.49 -9.59 -1.67
C ASN A 177 11.52 -9.01 -0.68
N PRO A 178 12.06 -9.80 0.27
CA PRO A 178 13.04 -9.30 1.23
C PRO A 178 14.34 -8.78 0.59
N GLN A 179 14.64 -9.20 -0.64
CA GLN A 179 15.84 -8.76 -1.37
C GLN A 179 15.64 -7.39 -2.03
N ALA A 180 14.40 -6.92 -2.15
CA ALA A 180 14.08 -5.63 -2.75
C ALA A 180 14.77 -4.45 -2.05
N ILE A 181 15.07 -4.57 -0.76
CA ILE A 181 15.75 -3.53 0.01
C ILE A 181 17.16 -3.20 -0.53
N SER A 182 17.81 -4.15 -1.17
CA SER A 182 19.15 -3.98 -1.77
C SER A 182 19.11 -3.55 -3.23
N GLU A 183 17.95 -3.63 -3.88
CA GLU A 183 17.77 -3.19 -5.26
C GLU A 183 17.58 -1.67 -5.31
N ARG A 184 18.44 -1.02 -6.05
CA ARG A 184 18.29 0.42 -6.38
C ARG A 184 18.15 0.56 -7.88
N PRO A 185 17.34 1.54 -8.36
CA PRO A 185 17.25 1.84 -9.77
C PRO A 185 18.56 2.38 -10.35
#